data_a63ca0396d5efb82a35438a08e32556f
#
_entry.id   a63ca0396d5efb82a35438a08e32556f
#
_cell.length_a   1.000
_cell.length_b   1.000
_cell.length_c   1.000
_cell.angle_alpha   90.00
_cell.angle_beta   90.00
_cell.angle_gamma   90.00
#
_symmetry.space_group_name_H-M   'P 1'
#
loop_
_entity.id
_entity.type
_entity.pdbx_description
1 polymer ?
#
loop_
_entity_poly.entity_id
_entity_poly.type
_entity_poly.pdbx_seq_one_letter_code
_entity_poly.pdbx_strand_id
1 'polypeptide(L)'
;MSGTDDLPAWSEQFAGQAIRRLMADGPLAEITREWAWGGSRGAGVRVAVVDSGIEHDHPALEGCVRGGVEVIYDEDAENSVRIEPEEKPCDFAGHGTACAGIIHSIAPQAEIYSVRVLGRDMRGRAIQFAAGLDWATEHAMQVVNLSLSTSKEEYFGLFHDLADQAYFKNVNLVSAVNNIPAPSYPSLYSSVISVAAHAGHDPFIYYYNPSPPVEFGAPGIDVDVAWNNKQYVTSTGNSFAAPHIAGIVTLIRARHPELTPFQVKTVLLACATNMHREEKIE
;
A
#
# COMPACT_ATOMS: atom_id res chain seq x y z
N MET A 1 -6.52 -3.51 -32.89
CA MET A 1 -7.35 -2.98 -31.78
C MET A 1 -6.77 -3.60 -30.51
N SER A 2 -5.80 -2.96 -29.93
CA SER A 2 -5.18 -3.40 -28.67
C SER A 2 -6.08 -2.88 -27.55
N GLY A 3 -6.63 -3.84 -26.79
CA GLY A 3 -7.64 -3.57 -25.80
C GLY A 3 -7.11 -2.78 -24.62
N THR A 4 -7.76 -1.64 -24.39
CA THR A 4 -7.70 -0.87 -23.14
C THR A 4 -8.64 -1.45 -22.08
N ASP A 5 -9.36 -2.54 -22.42
CA ASP A 5 -10.40 -3.11 -21.55
C ASP A 5 -9.88 -3.96 -20.38
N ASP A 6 -8.58 -4.31 -20.37
CA ASP A 6 -7.97 -5.16 -19.33
C ASP A 6 -7.14 -4.39 -18.28
N LEU A 7 -7.01 -3.07 -18.40
CA LEU A 7 -6.26 -2.28 -17.44
C LEU A 7 -7.11 -1.97 -16.20
N PRO A 8 -6.53 -2.02 -14.99
CA PRO A 8 -7.20 -1.53 -13.78
C PRO A 8 -7.64 -0.07 -13.95
N ALA A 9 -8.79 0.29 -13.39
CA ALA A 9 -9.28 1.66 -13.43
C ALA A 9 -8.19 2.63 -12.91
N TRP A 10 -8.14 3.81 -13.52
CA TRP A 10 -7.16 4.88 -13.22
C TRP A 10 -5.74 4.65 -13.74
N SER A 11 -5.38 3.45 -14.23
CA SER A 11 -4.05 3.15 -14.79
C SER A 11 -3.76 3.95 -16.07
N GLU A 12 -4.78 4.37 -16.82
CA GLU A 12 -4.62 5.16 -18.05
C GLU A 12 -3.86 6.48 -17.80
N GLN A 13 -4.01 7.07 -16.62
CA GLN A 13 -3.36 8.34 -16.24
C GLN A 13 -1.83 8.19 -16.13
N PHE A 14 -1.34 6.97 -15.98
CA PHE A 14 0.08 6.63 -15.81
C PHE A 14 0.64 5.86 -17.02
N ALA A 15 -0.07 5.85 -18.14
CA ALA A 15 0.32 5.14 -19.36
C ALA A 15 1.02 6.07 -20.35
N GLY A 16 2.27 5.78 -20.71
CA GLY A 16 2.98 6.38 -21.82
C GLY A 16 2.87 7.91 -21.90
N GLN A 17 2.22 8.42 -22.94
CA GLN A 17 2.06 9.87 -23.19
C GLN A 17 1.06 10.55 -22.23
N ALA A 18 0.23 9.79 -21.51
CA ALA A 18 -0.69 10.36 -20.52
C ALA A 18 0.05 10.83 -19.25
N ILE A 19 1.27 10.34 -18.99
CA ILE A 19 2.08 10.75 -17.85
C ILE A 19 2.43 12.23 -18.00
N ARG A 20 1.86 13.06 -17.13
CA ARG A 20 2.15 14.49 -17.09
C ARG A 20 3.51 14.71 -16.47
N ARG A 21 4.38 15.39 -17.19
CA ARG A 21 5.65 15.88 -16.64
C ARG A 21 5.39 17.16 -15.87
N LEU A 22 5.74 17.13 -14.59
CA LEU A 22 5.63 18.25 -13.69
C LEU A 22 7.05 18.70 -13.32
N MET A 23 7.18 19.98 -12.99
CA MET A 23 8.47 20.51 -12.53
C MET A 23 8.35 20.79 -11.03
N ALA A 24 9.25 20.23 -10.25
CA ALA A 24 9.43 20.63 -8.87
C ALA A 24 10.15 21.99 -8.85
N ASP A 25 9.46 23.00 -8.30
CA ASP A 25 10.00 24.34 -8.11
C ASP A 25 10.17 24.66 -6.62
N GLY A 26 11.11 25.54 -6.30
CA GLY A 26 11.37 25.97 -4.94
C GLY A 26 11.88 24.84 -4.03
N PRO A 27 11.50 24.82 -2.73
CA PRO A 27 12.03 23.86 -1.75
C PRO A 27 11.82 22.39 -2.11
N LEU A 28 10.80 22.05 -2.93
CA LEU A 28 10.55 20.67 -3.36
C LEU A 28 11.66 20.16 -4.29
N ALA A 29 12.32 21.04 -5.04
CA ALA A 29 13.43 20.65 -5.94
C ALA A 29 14.68 20.17 -5.17
N GLU A 30 14.79 20.50 -3.88
CA GLU A 30 15.91 20.11 -3.02
C GLU A 30 15.71 18.71 -2.41
N ILE A 31 14.48 18.18 -2.42
CA ILE A 31 14.16 16.86 -1.91
C ILE A 31 14.51 15.83 -2.98
N THR A 32 15.63 15.14 -2.79
CA THR A 32 16.10 14.08 -3.68
C THR A 32 15.80 12.71 -3.13
N ARG A 33 15.83 11.68 -4.00
CA ARG A 33 15.68 10.28 -3.57
C ARG A 33 16.80 9.87 -2.61
N GLU A 34 18.02 10.37 -2.83
CA GLU A 34 19.16 10.12 -1.93
C GLU A 34 18.89 10.67 -0.53
N TRP A 35 18.38 11.89 -0.42
CA TRP A 35 17.95 12.45 0.87
C TRP A 35 16.79 11.67 1.47
N ALA A 36 15.76 11.38 0.68
CA ALA A 36 14.50 10.79 1.16
C ALA A 36 14.68 9.38 1.71
N TRP A 37 15.45 8.53 1.04
CA TRP A 37 15.66 7.13 1.46
C TRP A 37 17.00 6.53 1.09
N GLY A 38 17.98 7.30 0.58
CA GLY A 38 19.26 6.78 0.14
C GLY A 38 19.92 5.88 1.19
N GLY A 39 20.27 4.65 0.79
CA GLY A 39 20.85 3.63 1.66
C GLY A 39 19.91 3.02 2.72
N SER A 40 18.66 3.50 2.85
CA SER A 40 17.66 2.93 3.75
C SER A 40 17.23 1.53 3.28
N ARG A 41 16.99 0.64 4.24
CA ARG A 41 16.46 -0.71 4.02
C ARG A 41 15.18 -0.97 4.83
N GLY A 42 14.60 0.05 5.47
CA GLY A 42 13.36 -0.06 6.24
C GLY A 42 13.55 -0.50 7.70
N ALA A 43 14.78 -0.52 8.22
CA ALA A 43 15.05 -0.98 9.59
C ALA A 43 14.28 -0.17 10.65
N GLY A 44 13.68 -0.86 11.63
CA GLY A 44 12.95 -0.26 12.74
C GLY A 44 11.53 0.21 12.38
N VAL A 45 11.07 -0.02 11.14
CA VAL A 45 9.70 0.31 10.73
C VAL A 45 8.82 -0.94 10.75
N ARG A 46 7.66 -0.84 11.40
CA ARG A 46 6.62 -1.85 11.42
C ARG A 46 5.58 -1.54 10.34
N VAL A 47 5.33 -2.54 9.52
CA VAL A 47 4.39 -2.46 8.40
C VAL A 47 3.27 -3.47 8.59
N ALA A 48 2.02 -3.03 8.68
CA ALA A 48 0.87 -3.93 8.63
C ALA A 48 0.40 -4.14 7.18
N VAL A 49 0.13 -5.38 6.84
CA VAL A 49 -0.57 -5.76 5.60
C VAL A 49 -1.97 -6.22 6.00
N VAL A 50 -2.97 -5.37 5.76
CA VAL A 50 -4.38 -5.65 6.03
C VAL A 50 -4.97 -6.30 4.78
N ASP A 51 -5.13 -7.65 4.80
CA ASP A 51 -5.42 -8.43 3.59
C ASP A 51 -5.96 -9.84 3.92
N SER A 52 -5.66 -10.83 3.07
CA SER A 52 -6.03 -12.25 3.20
C SER A 52 -5.14 -13.07 4.15
N GLY A 53 -4.19 -12.41 4.82
CA GLY A 53 -3.16 -13.07 5.61
C GLY A 53 -1.80 -13.04 4.92
N ILE A 54 -0.78 -13.64 5.54
CA ILE A 54 0.57 -13.80 4.98
C ILE A 54 1.06 -15.22 5.26
N GLU A 55 1.54 -15.93 4.24
CA GLU A 55 2.27 -17.18 4.42
C GLU A 55 3.67 -16.87 4.99
N HIS A 56 3.78 -16.84 6.32
CA HIS A 56 4.93 -16.31 7.05
C HIS A 56 6.27 -16.96 6.71
N ASP A 57 6.28 -18.23 6.28
CA ASP A 57 7.46 -19.02 5.91
C ASP A 57 7.70 -19.08 4.39
N HIS A 58 7.06 -18.19 3.62
CA HIS A 58 7.30 -18.08 2.20
C HIS A 58 8.74 -17.62 1.92
N PRO A 59 9.49 -18.27 0.99
CA PRO A 59 10.91 -17.94 0.72
C PRO A 59 11.17 -16.46 0.40
N ALA A 60 10.23 -15.80 -0.32
CA ALA A 60 10.35 -14.38 -0.66
C ALA A 60 10.27 -13.41 0.53
N LEU A 61 9.94 -13.89 1.73
CA LEU A 61 9.79 -13.05 2.93
C LEU A 61 10.98 -13.14 3.88
N GLU A 62 11.90 -14.08 3.66
CA GLU A 62 13.17 -14.21 4.42
C GLU A 62 13.01 -14.07 5.95
N GLY A 63 11.86 -14.43 6.49
CA GLY A 63 11.57 -14.35 7.93
C GLY A 63 11.29 -12.93 8.45
N CYS A 64 10.90 -11.98 7.60
CA CYS A 64 10.56 -10.60 8.02
C CYS A 64 9.20 -10.50 8.73
N VAL A 65 8.35 -11.54 8.67
CA VAL A 65 7.03 -11.55 9.30
C VAL A 65 7.18 -11.82 10.79
N ARG A 66 6.66 -10.91 11.63
CA ARG A 66 6.80 -10.94 13.09
C ARG A 66 5.60 -11.51 13.82
N GLY A 67 4.52 -11.82 13.11
CA GLY A 67 3.25 -12.26 13.63
C GLY A 67 2.10 -11.46 13.03
N GLY A 68 0.96 -11.48 13.69
CA GLY A 68 -0.21 -10.76 13.23
C GLY A 68 -1.46 -11.13 13.99
N VAL A 69 -2.59 -10.84 13.37
CA VAL A 69 -3.92 -11.16 13.87
C VAL A 69 -4.85 -11.62 12.76
N GLU A 70 -5.83 -12.44 13.15
CA GLU A 70 -7.04 -12.70 12.38
C GLU A 70 -8.21 -11.91 12.97
N VAL A 71 -8.93 -11.20 12.13
CA VAL A 71 -10.16 -10.50 12.50
C VAL A 71 -11.35 -11.33 12.06
N ILE A 72 -12.01 -11.97 13.02
CA ILE A 72 -13.12 -12.90 12.81
C ILE A 72 -14.43 -12.16 13.02
N TYR A 73 -15.36 -12.30 12.06
CA TYR A 73 -16.74 -11.84 12.30
C TYR A 73 -17.41 -12.77 13.31
N ASP A 74 -17.96 -12.18 14.38
CA ASP A 74 -18.61 -12.87 15.47
C ASP A 74 -19.80 -12.02 15.96
N GLU A 75 -21.02 -12.47 15.69
CA GLU A 75 -22.23 -11.70 16.00
C GLU A 75 -22.45 -11.52 17.52
N ASP A 76 -21.89 -12.41 18.33
CA ASP A 76 -22.01 -12.38 19.80
C ASP A 76 -20.91 -11.52 20.46
N ALA A 77 -19.88 -11.11 19.70
CA ALA A 77 -18.78 -10.29 20.20
C ALA A 77 -19.13 -8.79 20.18
N GLU A 78 -18.48 -8.03 21.07
CA GLU A 78 -18.53 -6.57 21.05
C GLU A 78 -18.08 -6.06 19.66
N ASN A 79 -18.83 -5.12 19.08
CA ASN A 79 -18.62 -4.61 17.72
C ASN A 79 -18.67 -5.69 16.61
N SER A 80 -19.26 -6.84 16.88
CA SER A 80 -19.45 -7.96 15.94
C SER A 80 -18.15 -8.52 15.35
N VAL A 81 -17.01 -8.34 16.05
CA VAL A 81 -15.72 -8.90 15.65
C VAL A 81 -14.93 -9.41 16.86
N ARG A 82 -14.11 -10.42 16.61
CA ARG A 82 -13.12 -10.95 17.55
C ARG A 82 -11.76 -10.92 16.86
N ILE A 83 -10.74 -10.46 17.58
CA ILE A 83 -9.37 -10.37 17.07
C ILE A 83 -8.54 -11.44 17.78
N GLU A 84 -8.01 -12.37 17.01
CA GLU A 84 -7.18 -13.46 17.51
C GLU A 84 -5.70 -13.28 17.05
N PRO A 85 -4.74 -13.38 17.97
CA PRO A 85 -3.33 -13.29 17.61
C PRO A 85 -2.89 -14.52 16.80
N GLU A 86 -2.05 -14.28 15.78
CA GLU A 86 -1.40 -15.31 14.97
C GLU A 86 0.12 -15.15 15.09
N GLU A 87 0.79 -16.05 15.82
CA GLU A 87 2.25 -16.07 15.89
C GLU A 87 2.89 -16.50 14.57
N LYS A 88 2.21 -17.38 13.85
CA LYS A 88 2.60 -17.91 12.54
C LYS A 88 1.47 -17.68 11.55
N PRO A 89 1.35 -16.45 11.03
CA PRO A 89 0.30 -16.14 10.08
C PRO A 89 0.28 -17.06 8.86
N CYS A 90 -0.89 -17.30 8.35
CA CYS A 90 -1.10 -18.07 7.12
C CYS A 90 -1.93 -17.26 6.12
N ASP A 91 -1.83 -17.64 4.85
CA ASP A 91 -2.60 -17.04 3.76
C ASP A 91 -3.28 -18.14 2.95
N PHE A 92 -4.58 -18.07 2.85
CA PHE A 92 -5.36 -19.06 2.10
C PHE A 92 -5.67 -18.62 0.66
N ALA A 93 -5.46 -17.36 0.34
CA ALA A 93 -5.73 -16.77 -0.96
C ALA A 93 -4.45 -16.44 -1.74
N GLY A 94 -3.37 -16.03 -1.04
CA GLY A 94 -2.07 -15.67 -1.62
C GLY A 94 -1.87 -14.18 -1.81
N HIS A 95 -2.93 -13.38 -1.78
CA HIS A 95 -2.89 -11.96 -2.12
C HIS A 95 -2.11 -11.13 -1.08
N GLY A 96 -2.31 -11.36 0.22
CA GLY A 96 -1.56 -10.66 1.26
C GLY A 96 -0.08 -11.06 1.27
N THR A 97 0.24 -12.33 0.94
CA THR A 97 1.63 -12.80 0.74
C THR A 97 2.30 -12.06 -0.40
N ALA A 98 1.58 -11.83 -1.51
CA ALA A 98 2.07 -11.04 -2.64
C ALA A 98 2.39 -9.59 -2.21
N CYS A 99 1.48 -8.94 -1.50
CA CYS A 99 1.68 -7.58 -1.00
C CYS A 99 2.89 -7.50 -0.05
N ALA A 100 3.02 -8.46 0.88
CA ALA A 100 4.15 -8.54 1.80
C ALA A 100 5.47 -8.77 1.07
N GLY A 101 5.49 -9.63 0.04
CA GLY A 101 6.67 -9.89 -0.80
C GLY A 101 7.16 -8.65 -1.54
N ILE A 102 6.24 -7.86 -2.11
CA ILE A 102 6.57 -6.59 -2.77
C ILE A 102 7.18 -5.61 -1.75
N ILE A 103 6.56 -5.42 -0.59
CA ILE A 103 7.08 -4.53 0.46
C ILE A 103 8.48 -4.98 0.90
N HIS A 104 8.66 -6.27 1.15
CA HIS A 104 9.95 -6.83 1.58
C HIS A 104 11.04 -6.64 0.53
N SER A 105 10.73 -6.81 -0.75
CA SER A 105 11.71 -6.61 -1.83
C SER A 105 12.28 -5.19 -1.87
N ILE A 106 11.50 -4.18 -1.46
CA ILE A 106 11.87 -2.76 -1.41
C ILE A 106 12.52 -2.41 -0.07
N ALA A 107 11.92 -2.87 1.03
CA ALA A 107 12.32 -2.56 2.40
C ALA A 107 12.65 -3.84 3.20
N PRO A 108 13.78 -4.53 2.89
CA PRO A 108 14.06 -5.88 3.39
C PRO A 108 14.41 -5.95 4.88
N GLN A 109 14.55 -4.83 5.57
CA GLN A 109 14.76 -4.79 7.03
C GLN A 109 13.52 -4.31 7.81
N ALA A 110 12.40 -4.09 7.11
CA ALA A 110 11.13 -3.79 7.77
C ALA A 110 10.59 -5.01 8.52
N GLU A 111 9.84 -4.75 9.58
CA GLU A 111 9.08 -5.76 10.32
C GLU A 111 7.66 -5.81 9.77
N ILE A 112 7.26 -6.94 9.17
CA ILE A 112 5.94 -7.08 8.57
C ILE A 112 5.00 -7.82 9.51
N TYR A 113 3.77 -7.31 9.63
CA TYR A 113 2.69 -7.87 10.44
C TYR A 113 1.49 -8.19 9.56
N SER A 114 0.94 -9.39 9.71
CA SER A 114 -0.27 -9.83 9.03
C SER A 114 -1.51 -9.36 9.78
N VAL A 115 -2.44 -8.71 9.09
CA VAL A 115 -3.77 -8.41 9.63
C VAL A 115 -4.80 -9.03 8.70
N ARG A 116 -5.21 -10.25 9.01
CA ARG A 116 -6.10 -11.04 8.16
C ARG A 116 -7.54 -10.64 8.37
N VAL A 117 -8.14 -10.02 7.35
CA VAL A 117 -9.53 -9.55 7.33
C VAL A 117 -10.36 -10.16 6.20
N LEU A 118 -9.69 -10.84 5.25
CA LEU A 118 -10.32 -11.50 4.11
C LEU A 118 -10.25 -13.02 4.25
N GLY A 119 -11.33 -13.68 3.84
CA GLY A 119 -11.39 -15.13 3.76
C GLY A 119 -10.73 -15.70 2.48
N ARG A 120 -10.85 -17.02 2.29
CA ARG A 120 -10.31 -17.75 1.12
C ARG A 120 -10.85 -17.26 -0.22
N ASP A 121 -12.05 -16.73 -0.24
CA ASP A 121 -12.75 -16.20 -1.41
C ASP A 121 -12.45 -14.72 -1.67
N MET A 122 -11.44 -14.17 -0.98
CA MET A 122 -11.06 -12.75 -1.03
C MET A 122 -12.21 -11.81 -0.61
N ARG A 123 -13.09 -12.28 0.27
CA ARG A 123 -14.21 -11.51 0.81
C ARG A 123 -14.07 -11.32 2.30
N GLY A 124 -14.48 -10.15 2.77
CA GLY A 124 -14.59 -9.78 4.16
C GLY A 124 -15.71 -8.77 4.36
N ARG A 125 -16.17 -8.63 5.59
CA ARG A 125 -17.14 -7.59 5.96
C ARG A 125 -16.40 -6.27 6.20
N ALA A 126 -17.03 -5.15 5.89
CA ALA A 126 -16.43 -3.83 6.14
C ALA A 126 -16.04 -3.63 7.60
N ILE A 127 -16.79 -4.23 8.54
CA ILE A 127 -16.48 -4.17 9.97
C ILE A 127 -15.18 -4.93 10.33
N GLN A 128 -14.88 -6.05 9.67
CA GLN A 128 -13.60 -6.76 9.84
C GLN A 128 -12.44 -5.90 9.31
N PHE A 129 -12.62 -5.26 8.15
CA PHE A 129 -11.65 -4.35 7.59
C PHE A 129 -11.42 -3.14 8.52
N ALA A 130 -12.49 -2.52 9.03
CA ALA A 130 -12.41 -1.42 9.97
C ALA A 130 -11.65 -1.81 11.25
N ALA A 131 -11.99 -2.96 11.84
CA ALA A 131 -11.32 -3.46 13.04
C ALA A 131 -9.85 -3.81 12.81
N GLY A 132 -9.49 -4.33 11.63
CA GLY A 132 -8.10 -4.59 11.25
C GLY A 132 -7.28 -3.30 11.08
N LEU A 133 -7.87 -2.27 10.47
CA LEU A 133 -7.24 -0.96 10.35
C LEU A 133 -7.05 -0.29 11.72
N ASP A 134 -8.07 -0.34 12.56
CA ASP A 134 -8.01 0.17 13.94
C ASP A 134 -6.92 -0.56 14.73
N TRP A 135 -6.89 -1.89 14.67
CA TRP A 135 -5.86 -2.67 15.32
C TRP A 135 -4.44 -2.25 14.89
N ALA A 136 -4.20 -2.10 13.59
CA ALA A 136 -2.90 -1.69 13.07
C ALA A 136 -2.51 -0.29 13.59
N THR A 137 -3.47 0.62 13.66
CA THR A 137 -3.28 1.98 14.17
C THR A 137 -2.94 2.00 15.65
N GLU A 138 -3.61 1.17 16.48
CA GLU A 138 -3.42 1.08 17.92
C GLU A 138 -2.12 0.33 18.32
N HIS A 139 -1.62 -0.56 17.44
CA HIS A 139 -0.44 -1.38 17.72
C HIS A 139 0.87 -0.80 17.15
N ALA A 140 0.91 0.52 16.99
CA ALA A 140 2.10 1.30 16.61
C ALA A 140 2.74 0.84 15.28
N MET A 141 1.91 0.48 14.29
CA MET A 141 2.38 0.34 12.92
C MET A 141 2.68 1.72 12.35
N GLN A 142 3.81 1.90 11.71
CA GLN A 142 4.15 3.17 11.06
C GLN A 142 3.62 3.28 9.64
N VAL A 143 3.44 2.13 8.99
CA VAL A 143 2.89 2.04 7.63
C VAL A 143 1.82 0.95 7.60
N VAL A 144 0.70 1.22 6.96
CA VAL A 144 -0.36 0.24 6.76
C VAL A 144 -0.66 0.14 5.27
N ASN A 145 -0.46 -1.04 4.70
CA ASN A 145 -0.84 -1.34 3.32
C ASN A 145 -2.28 -1.87 3.28
N LEU A 146 -3.10 -1.21 2.48
CA LEU A 146 -4.52 -1.51 2.28
C LEU A 146 -4.76 -1.84 0.81
N SER A 147 -4.54 -3.09 0.43
CA SER A 147 -4.80 -3.58 -0.93
C SER A 147 -6.23 -4.05 -1.13
N LEU A 148 -7.14 -3.51 -0.33
CA LEU A 148 -8.58 -3.74 -0.35
C LEU A 148 -9.33 -2.43 -0.08
N SER A 149 -10.60 -2.39 -0.45
CA SER A 149 -11.45 -1.21 -0.25
C SER A 149 -12.93 -1.59 -0.22
N THR A 150 -13.78 -0.64 0.19
CA THR A 150 -15.23 -0.75 0.05
C THR A 150 -15.77 0.40 -0.79
N SER A 151 -16.75 0.11 -1.64
CA SER A 151 -17.48 1.14 -2.42
C SER A 151 -18.80 1.53 -1.77
N LYS A 152 -19.14 0.98 -0.60
CA LYS A 152 -20.41 1.24 0.08
C LYS A 152 -20.36 2.56 0.84
N GLU A 153 -21.18 3.51 0.43
CA GLU A 153 -21.27 4.85 1.04
C GLU A 153 -21.63 4.85 2.53
N GLU A 154 -22.36 3.84 2.99
CA GLU A 154 -22.72 3.68 4.40
C GLU A 154 -21.49 3.61 5.33
N TYR A 155 -20.33 3.18 4.82
CA TYR A 155 -19.08 3.08 5.57
C TYR A 155 -18.16 4.30 5.38
N PHE A 156 -18.57 5.32 4.61
CA PHE A 156 -17.75 6.51 4.37
C PHE A 156 -17.28 7.15 5.69
N GLY A 157 -18.22 7.45 6.59
CA GLY A 157 -17.89 8.09 7.88
C GLY A 157 -16.96 7.23 8.74
N LEU A 158 -17.24 5.94 8.86
CA LEU A 158 -16.41 5.01 9.64
C LEU A 158 -14.94 4.98 9.16
N PHE A 159 -14.72 4.79 7.88
CA PHE A 159 -13.36 4.74 7.35
C PHE A 159 -12.67 6.10 7.33
N HIS A 160 -13.45 7.21 7.21
CA HIS A 160 -12.90 8.54 7.32
C HIS A 160 -12.35 8.82 8.73
N ASP A 161 -13.13 8.49 9.74
CA ASP A 161 -12.72 8.65 11.15
C ASP A 161 -11.48 7.81 11.46
N LEU A 162 -11.42 6.56 10.99
CA LEU A 162 -10.25 5.69 11.17
C LEU A 162 -9.02 6.21 10.44
N ALA A 163 -9.19 6.76 9.23
CA ALA A 163 -8.09 7.33 8.46
C ALA A 163 -7.51 8.59 9.13
N ASP A 164 -8.37 9.44 9.68
CA ASP A 164 -7.93 10.63 10.43
C ASP A 164 -7.28 10.24 11.76
N GLN A 165 -7.81 9.24 12.48
CA GLN A 165 -7.15 8.71 13.68
C GLN A 165 -5.73 8.19 13.36
N ALA A 166 -5.58 7.40 12.29
CA ALA A 166 -4.28 6.93 11.84
C ALA A 166 -3.32 8.10 11.52
N TYR A 167 -3.81 9.11 10.80
CA TYR A 167 -3.05 10.32 10.47
C TYR A 167 -2.55 11.03 11.72
N PHE A 168 -3.41 11.27 12.71
CA PHE A 168 -3.03 11.94 13.95
C PHE A 168 -2.13 11.10 14.87
N LYS A 169 -2.12 9.78 14.72
CA LYS A 169 -1.17 8.86 15.37
C LYS A 169 0.12 8.67 14.58
N ASN A 170 0.35 9.45 13.55
CA ASN A 170 1.54 9.41 12.70
C ASN A 170 1.70 8.06 11.94
N VAL A 171 0.60 7.43 11.59
CA VAL A 171 0.54 6.21 10.78
C VAL A 171 0.28 6.58 9.32
N ASN A 172 1.09 6.05 8.41
CA ASN A 172 0.93 6.27 6.97
C ASN A 172 0.05 5.18 6.37
N LEU A 173 -1.14 5.54 5.91
CA LEU A 173 -2.03 4.63 5.19
C LEU A 173 -1.74 4.70 3.70
N VAL A 174 -1.43 3.57 3.08
CA VAL A 174 -1.27 3.42 1.63
C VAL A 174 -2.37 2.50 1.12
N SER A 175 -3.22 3.02 0.25
CA SER A 175 -4.41 2.29 -0.21
C SER A 175 -4.49 2.19 -1.72
N ALA A 176 -4.72 0.98 -2.21
CA ALA A 176 -5.10 0.77 -3.60
C ALA A 176 -6.48 1.38 -3.88
N VAL A 177 -6.60 2.06 -5.02
CA VAL A 177 -7.92 2.43 -5.54
C VAL A 177 -8.61 1.20 -6.15
N ASN A 178 -9.93 1.28 -6.34
CA ASN A 178 -10.69 0.19 -6.93
C ASN A 178 -10.20 -0.12 -8.37
N ASN A 179 -10.20 -1.38 -8.76
CA ASN A 179 -9.87 -1.81 -10.14
C ASN A 179 -10.97 -1.46 -11.16
N ILE A 180 -12.18 -1.15 -10.69
CA ILE A 180 -13.27 -0.61 -11.52
C ILE A 180 -13.43 0.89 -11.24
N PRO A 181 -13.95 1.70 -12.20
CA PRO A 181 -14.09 3.15 -12.04
C PRO A 181 -15.25 3.49 -11.09
N ALA A 182 -15.09 3.18 -9.82
CA ALA A 182 -16.04 3.46 -8.76
C ALA A 182 -15.31 4.09 -7.54
N PRO A 183 -15.98 4.97 -6.78
CA PRO A 183 -15.45 5.44 -5.50
C PRO A 183 -15.07 4.27 -4.60
N SER A 184 -13.97 4.41 -3.87
CA SER A 184 -13.53 3.38 -2.92
C SER A 184 -12.92 4.01 -1.67
N TYR A 185 -13.26 3.44 -0.54
CA TYR A 185 -12.81 3.91 0.77
C TYR A 185 -11.88 2.87 1.40
N PRO A 186 -10.75 3.30 1.98
CA PRO A 186 -10.37 4.66 2.35
C PRO A 186 -9.52 5.41 1.29
N SER A 187 -9.29 4.87 0.09
CA SER A 187 -8.36 5.44 -0.91
C SER A 187 -8.69 6.88 -1.34
N LEU A 188 -9.94 7.33 -1.18
CA LEU A 188 -10.37 8.68 -1.57
C LEU A 188 -10.13 9.77 -0.52
N TYR A 189 -9.66 9.41 0.69
CA TYR A 189 -9.43 10.43 1.72
C TYR A 189 -8.07 11.09 1.55
N SER A 190 -8.02 12.40 1.78
CA SER A 190 -6.79 13.19 1.65
C SER A 190 -5.69 12.80 2.67
N SER A 191 -6.08 12.19 3.80
CA SER A 191 -5.16 11.63 4.80
C SER A 191 -4.52 10.30 4.35
N VAL A 192 -4.99 9.68 3.26
CA VAL A 192 -4.52 8.40 2.74
C VAL A 192 -3.70 8.62 1.46
N ILE A 193 -2.67 7.83 1.26
CA ILE A 193 -1.87 7.79 0.03
C ILE A 193 -2.57 6.83 -0.94
N SER A 194 -3.21 7.38 -1.98
CA SER A 194 -3.96 6.59 -2.97
C SER A 194 -3.08 6.16 -4.14
N VAL A 195 -3.19 4.88 -4.54
CA VAL A 195 -2.31 4.28 -5.54
C VAL A 195 -3.08 3.50 -6.60
N ALA A 196 -2.72 3.74 -7.87
CA ALA A 196 -3.13 2.95 -9.03
C ALA A 196 -1.94 2.28 -9.72
N ALA A 197 -2.21 1.30 -10.57
CA ALA A 197 -1.20 0.53 -11.27
C ALA A 197 -0.73 1.20 -12.58
N HIS A 198 0.55 1.00 -12.91
CA HIS A 198 1.11 1.22 -14.23
C HIS A 198 1.91 -0.01 -14.70
N ALA A 199 2.24 -0.06 -16.00
CA ALA A 199 2.88 -1.22 -16.64
C ALA A 199 4.42 -1.28 -16.49
N GLY A 200 5.04 -0.42 -15.70
CA GLY A 200 6.49 -0.48 -15.44
C GLY A 200 6.84 -1.62 -14.47
N HIS A 201 8.10 -2.08 -14.52
CA HIS A 201 8.58 -3.17 -13.66
C HIS A 201 9.64 -2.73 -12.64
N ASP A 202 10.22 -1.52 -12.78
CA ASP A 202 11.16 -0.99 -11.78
C ASP A 202 10.39 -0.53 -10.54
N PRO A 203 10.64 -1.14 -9.36
CA PRO A 203 9.88 -0.86 -8.14
C PRO A 203 10.03 0.59 -7.63
N PHE A 204 11.05 1.31 -8.09
CA PHE A 204 11.31 2.70 -7.72
C PHE A 204 10.83 3.71 -8.76
N ILE A 205 10.24 3.26 -9.87
CA ILE A 205 9.60 4.14 -10.85
C ILE A 205 8.14 4.30 -10.46
N TYR A 206 7.78 5.46 -9.97
CA TYR A 206 6.40 5.84 -9.68
C TYR A 206 6.12 7.28 -10.10
N TYR A 207 4.87 7.58 -10.32
CA TYR A 207 4.42 8.85 -10.85
C TYR A 207 3.43 9.53 -9.92
N TYR A 208 3.50 10.85 -9.84
CA TYR A 208 2.48 11.66 -9.19
C TYR A 208 1.43 12.13 -10.19
N ASN A 209 0.17 12.05 -9.80
CA ASN A 209 -0.97 12.56 -10.57
C ASN A 209 -1.58 13.76 -9.85
N PRO A 210 -1.54 14.98 -10.45
CA PRO A 210 -2.10 16.17 -9.84
C PRO A 210 -3.63 16.24 -9.90
N SER A 211 -4.26 15.27 -10.57
CA SER A 211 -5.71 15.26 -10.80
C SER A 211 -6.38 14.18 -9.95
N PRO A 212 -7.02 14.53 -8.80
CA PRO A 212 -7.70 13.56 -7.96
C PRO A 212 -8.72 12.73 -8.77
N PRO A 213 -9.12 11.53 -8.27
CA PRO A 213 -8.99 11.08 -6.90
C PRO A 213 -7.72 10.24 -6.61
N VAL A 214 -6.91 9.91 -7.59
CA VAL A 214 -5.71 9.07 -7.43
C VAL A 214 -4.47 9.94 -7.42
N GLU A 215 -3.58 9.73 -6.45
CA GLU A 215 -2.40 10.57 -6.30
C GLU A 215 -1.14 9.96 -6.92
N PHE A 216 -0.95 8.63 -6.79
CA PHE A 216 0.27 7.99 -7.24
C PHE A 216 -0.02 6.79 -8.15
N GLY A 217 0.88 6.58 -9.11
CA GLY A 217 0.93 5.38 -9.94
C GLY A 217 2.22 4.62 -9.68
N ALA A 218 2.14 3.29 -9.44
CA ALA A 218 3.27 2.42 -9.22
C ALA A 218 3.13 1.11 -10.01
N PRO A 219 4.18 0.27 -10.13
CA PRO A 219 4.08 -1.02 -10.81
C PRO A 219 2.95 -1.87 -10.26
N GLY A 220 2.10 -2.42 -11.12
CA GLY A 220 0.96 -3.24 -10.71
C GLY A 220 0.29 -3.97 -11.87
N ILE A 221 0.90 -3.90 -13.06
CA ILE A 221 0.44 -4.62 -14.26
C ILE A 221 1.53 -5.63 -14.64
N ASP A 222 1.15 -6.91 -14.75
CA ASP A 222 2.03 -8.04 -15.06
C ASP A 222 3.25 -8.12 -14.12
N VAL A 223 3.01 -8.01 -12.81
CA VAL A 223 4.04 -8.13 -11.78
C VAL A 223 4.18 -9.59 -11.32
N ASP A 224 5.42 -10.05 -11.20
CA ASP A 224 5.74 -11.34 -10.61
C ASP A 224 5.74 -11.20 -9.08
N VAL A 225 4.87 -11.96 -8.41
CA VAL A 225 4.63 -11.85 -6.98
C VAL A 225 4.69 -13.21 -6.28
N ALA A 226 5.08 -13.20 -5.02
CA ALA A 226 4.96 -14.34 -4.14
C ALA A 226 3.47 -14.70 -3.96
N TRP A 227 3.18 -16.00 -3.89
CA TRP A 227 1.82 -16.50 -3.75
C TRP A 227 1.78 -17.63 -2.73
N ASN A 228 0.57 -17.96 -2.24
CA ASN A 228 0.44 -19.07 -1.28
C ASN A 228 1.01 -20.40 -1.82
N ASN A 229 1.28 -21.35 -0.91
CA ASN A 229 1.96 -22.61 -1.17
C ASN A 229 3.37 -22.42 -1.76
N LYS A 230 4.07 -21.36 -1.36
CA LYS A 230 5.45 -21.03 -1.77
C LYS A 230 5.62 -20.90 -3.29
N GLN A 231 4.55 -20.50 -3.95
CA GLN A 231 4.52 -20.30 -5.40
C GLN A 231 4.81 -18.83 -5.76
N TYR A 232 5.02 -18.61 -7.05
CA TYR A 232 5.10 -17.29 -7.66
C TYR A 232 4.14 -17.24 -8.84
N VAL A 233 3.48 -16.12 -9.01
CA VAL A 233 2.53 -15.90 -10.12
C VAL A 233 2.75 -14.50 -10.69
N THR A 234 2.41 -14.33 -11.97
CA THR A 234 2.30 -13.01 -12.59
C THR A 234 0.86 -12.52 -12.41
N SER A 235 0.68 -11.30 -11.91
CA SER A 235 -0.64 -10.77 -11.61
C SER A 235 -0.76 -9.27 -11.93
N THR A 236 -2.01 -8.81 -12.09
CA THR A 236 -2.33 -7.42 -12.44
C THR A 236 -3.43 -6.89 -11.52
N GLY A 237 -3.22 -5.67 -10.99
CA GLY A 237 -4.20 -4.98 -10.14
C GLY A 237 -3.61 -3.78 -9.42
N ASN A 238 -4.45 -2.82 -9.08
CA ASN A 238 -4.07 -1.68 -8.24
C ASN A 238 -3.58 -2.16 -6.86
N SER A 239 -4.06 -3.31 -6.41
CA SER A 239 -3.65 -3.95 -5.16
C SER A 239 -2.17 -4.37 -5.13
N PHE A 240 -1.53 -4.54 -6.29
CA PHE A 240 -0.08 -4.80 -6.38
C PHE A 240 0.74 -3.52 -6.51
N ALA A 241 0.11 -2.40 -6.89
CA ALA A 241 0.77 -1.10 -6.94
C ALA A 241 0.93 -0.46 -5.54
N ALA A 242 -0.08 -0.55 -4.70
CA ALA A 242 -0.06 0.01 -3.34
C ALA A 242 1.15 -0.49 -2.51
N PRO A 243 1.51 -1.78 -2.46
CA PRO A 243 2.65 -2.25 -1.69
C PRO A 243 4.00 -1.72 -2.20
N HIS A 244 4.16 -1.33 -3.47
CA HIS A 244 5.37 -0.64 -3.94
C HIS A 244 5.52 0.72 -3.24
N ILE A 245 4.45 1.51 -3.19
CA ILE A 245 4.46 2.79 -2.47
C ILE A 245 4.61 2.56 -0.96
N ALA A 246 3.97 1.55 -0.38
CA ALA A 246 4.15 1.22 1.03
C ALA A 246 5.60 0.87 1.37
N GLY A 247 6.30 0.13 0.50
CA GLY A 247 7.73 -0.14 0.62
C GLY A 247 8.57 1.14 0.60
N ILE A 248 8.33 2.04 -0.35
CA ILE A 248 9.04 3.33 -0.44
C ILE A 248 8.74 4.21 0.79
N VAL A 249 7.49 4.29 1.25
CA VAL A 249 7.11 4.98 2.50
C VAL A 249 7.87 4.39 3.69
N THR A 250 8.02 3.08 3.72
CA THR A 250 8.79 2.38 4.76
C THR A 250 10.27 2.80 4.75
N LEU A 251 10.89 2.94 3.57
CA LEU A 251 12.26 3.45 3.46
C LEU A 251 12.37 4.90 3.96
N ILE A 252 11.42 5.77 3.60
CA ILE A 252 11.36 7.17 4.05
C ILE A 252 11.22 7.21 5.58
N ARG A 253 10.30 6.45 6.15
CA ARG A 253 10.04 6.41 7.60
C ARG A 253 11.24 5.88 8.39
N ALA A 254 12.00 4.93 7.86
CA ALA A 254 13.22 4.45 8.49
C ALA A 254 14.34 5.51 8.51
N ARG A 255 14.40 6.34 7.48
CA ARG A 255 15.39 7.42 7.36
C ARG A 255 15.00 8.65 8.15
N HIS A 256 13.71 8.97 8.17
CA HIS A 256 13.13 10.18 8.75
C HIS A 256 11.93 9.84 9.64
N PRO A 257 12.15 9.25 10.83
CA PRO A 257 11.07 8.81 11.71
C PRO A 257 10.22 9.95 12.26
N GLU A 258 10.74 11.19 12.23
CA GLU A 258 10.08 12.40 12.71
C GLU A 258 9.03 12.96 11.72
N LEU A 259 9.07 12.59 10.44
CA LEU A 259 8.14 13.14 9.45
C LEU A 259 6.70 12.73 9.73
N THR A 260 5.79 13.69 9.62
CA THR A 260 4.34 13.45 9.66
C THR A 260 3.84 12.80 8.36
N PRO A 261 2.65 12.16 8.33
CA PRO A 261 2.09 11.60 7.10
C PRO A 261 1.98 12.61 5.95
N PHE A 262 1.65 13.88 6.25
CA PHE A 262 1.65 14.95 5.26
C PHE A 262 3.04 15.21 4.67
N GLN A 263 4.07 15.24 5.51
CA GLN A 263 5.44 15.44 5.04
C GLN A 263 5.96 14.24 4.25
N VAL A 264 5.64 13.01 4.66
CA VAL A 264 5.96 11.79 3.88
C VAL A 264 5.29 11.84 2.51
N LYS A 265 4.01 12.23 2.43
CA LYS A 265 3.30 12.40 1.15
C LYS A 265 3.96 13.49 0.29
N THR A 266 4.44 14.59 0.89
CA THR A 266 5.18 15.66 0.20
C THR A 266 6.52 15.16 -0.35
N VAL A 267 7.24 14.34 0.41
CA VAL A 267 8.49 13.71 -0.03
C VAL A 267 8.22 12.76 -1.20
N LEU A 268 7.18 11.92 -1.13
CA LEU A 268 6.77 11.06 -2.25
C LEU A 268 6.49 11.90 -3.50
N LEU A 269 5.73 12.99 -3.38
CA LEU A 269 5.44 13.89 -4.48
C LEU A 269 6.73 14.43 -5.09
N ALA A 270 7.63 14.98 -4.27
CA ALA A 270 8.89 15.57 -4.74
C ALA A 270 9.80 14.55 -5.45
N CYS A 271 9.81 13.28 -5.00
CA CYS A 271 10.66 12.23 -5.55
C CYS A 271 10.00 11.43 -6.70
N ALA A 272 8.76 11.74 -7.10
CA ALA A 272 8.10 11.06 -8.19
C ALA A 272 8.83 11.26 -9.52
N THR A 273 8.87 10.23 -10.35
CA THR A 273 9.66 10.22 -11.58
C THR A 273 9.28 11.33 -12.57
N ASN A 274 8.01 11.72 -12.59
CA ASN A 274 7.53 12.78 -13.47
C ASN A 274 7.67 14.21 -12.89
N MET A 275 8.25 14.35 -11.70
CA MET A 275 8.53 15.63 -11.06
C MET A 275 9.93 16.17 -11.38
N HIS A 276 10.83 15.33 -11.88
CA HIS A 276 12.20 15.73 -12.22
C HIS A 276 12.39 15.86 -13.73
N ARG A 277 13.22 16.81 -14.15
CA ARG A 277 13.74 16.84 -15.54
C ARG A 277 14.64 15.62 -15.73
N GLU A 278 14.48 14.93 -16.86
CA GLU A 278 15.54 14.01 -17.29
C GLU A 278 16.84 14.81 -17.37
N GLU A 279 17.83 14.46 -16.55
CA GLU A 279 19.21 14.83 -16.87
C GLU A 279 19.48 14.23 -18.24
N LYS A 280 19.73 15.10 -19.24
CA LYS A 280 20.24 14.62 -20.51
C LYS A 280 21.56 13.94 -20.18
N ILE A 281 21.59 12.60 -20.29
CA ILE A 281 22.83 11.86 -20.37
C ILE A 281 23.44 12.31 -21.69
N GLU A 282 24.44 13.25 -21.65
CA GLU A 282 25.28 13.59 -22.75
C GLU A 282 26.24 12.44 -23.11
#